data_b3ab35ce5dad8845db713c6ee96710c2
#
_entry.id   b3ab35ce5dad8845db713c6ee96710c2
#
_cell.length_a   1.000
_cell.length_b   1.000
_cell.length_c   1.000
_cell.angle_alpha   90.00
_cell.angle_beta   90.00
_cell.angle_gamma   90.00
#
_symmetry.space_group_name_H-M   'P 1'
#
loop_
_entity.id
_entity.type
_entity.pdbx_description
1 polymer ?
#
loop_
_entity_poly.entity_id
_entity_poly.type
_entity_poly.pdbx_seq_one_letter_code
_entity_poly.pdbx_strand_id
1 'polypeptide(L)'
;MKVFAWVFLVALCSNASAGWINKQGASLPDSEDRKAIGDFGAQLVFVTDEQALFKTWATPSETVNLNTVESVAINQPINAFVIFSGCKPTAKGQCNVSMRFRVIQPDGKVYSETPAMEVWQNKPAPRARALELSVQYLKIVVEPHEQRGRYIIQAQVRDDNTGAVLSLQKTFSATDAQSPERHNPAVQGTLRDKAAQRP
;
A
#
# COMPACT_ATOMS: atom_id res chain seq x y z
N MET A 1 66.54 -9.77 -5.71
CA MET A 1 65.39 -9.61 -4.83
C MET A 1 64.16 -9.31 -5.68
N LYS A 2 63.24 -10.27 -5.84
CA LYS A 2 62.00 -10.08 -6.60
C LYS A 2 60.87 -9.88 -5.56
N VAL A 3 60.29 -8.68 -5.54
CA VAL A 3 59.17 -8.33 -4.66
C VAL A 3 57.87 -8.72 -5.40
N PHE A 4 57.17 -9.74 -4.90
CA PHE A 4 55.85 -10.12 -5.40
C PHE A 4 54.80 -9.22 -4.70
N ALA A 5 54.19 -8.31 -5.45
CA ALA A 5 53.04 -7.55 -5.00
C ALA A 5 51.76 -8.39 -5.11
N TRP A 6 51.19 -8.74 -3.98
CA TRP A 6 49.86 -9.37 -3.89
C TRP A 6 48.80 -8.30 -4.03
N VAL A 7 48.09 -8.30 -5.13
CA VAL A 7 46.89 -7.47 -5.32
C VAL A 7 45.71 -8.23 -4.69
N PHE A 8 45.22 -7.73 -3.54
CA PHE A 8 43.97 -8.18 -2.95
C PHE A 8 42.81 -7.62 -3.78
N LEU A 9 42.16 -8.48 -4.57
CA LEU A 9 40.91 -8.16 -5.24
C LEU A 9 39.78 -8.27 -4.20
N VAL A 10 39.34 -7.13 -3.62
CA VAL A 10 38.15 -7.08 -2.78
C VAL A 10 36.93 -7.22 -3.69
N ALA A 11 36.35 -8.40 -3.75
CA ALA A 11 35.05 -8.62 -4.39
C ALA A 11 33.98 -7.93 -3.55
N LEU A 12 33.50 -6.78 -4.04
CA LEU A 12 32.29 -6.13 -3.56
C LEU A 12 31.10 -7.04 -3.91
N CYS A 13 30.70 -7.90 -2.97
CA CYS A 13 29.42 -8.60 -3.04
C CYS A 13 28.32 -7.56 -2.93
N SER A 14 27.82 -7.09 -4.08
CA SER A 14 26.57 -6.36 -4.15
C SER A 14 25.46 -7.29 -3.67
N ASN A 15 24.98 -7.11 -2.47
CA ASN A 15 23.75 -7.74 -2.01
C ASN A 15 22.64 -7.20 -2.91
N ALA A 16 22.26 -7.98 -3.94
CA ALA A 16 21.04 -7.74 -4.68
C ALA A 16 19.88 -7.99 -3.72
N SER A 17 19.40 -6.94 -3.06
CA SER A 17 18.12 -6.99 -2.34
C SER A 17 17.07 -7.27 -3.40
N ALA A 18 16.43 -8.44 -3.32
CA ALA A 18 15.25 -8.77 -4.11
C ALA A 18 14.06 -8.00 -3.52
N GLY A 19 14.14 -6.67 -3.61
CA GLY A 19 13.12 -5.75 -3.13
C GLY A 19 12.04 -5.51 -4.20
N TRP A 20 11.20 -4.55 -3.93
CA TRP A 20 10.18 -4.08 -4.87
C TRP A 20 10.83 -3.53 -6.15
N ILE A 21 10.20 -3.81 -7.29
CA ILE A 21 10.63 -3.30 -8.59
C ILE A 21 9.48 -2.52 -9.24
N ASN A 22 9.82 -1.49 -10.01
CA ASN A 22 8.85 -0.78 -10.85
C ASN A 22 8.61 -1.53 -12.19
N LYS A 23 7.73 -0.98 -13.03
CA LYS A 23 7.41 -1.54 -14.36
C LYS A 23 8.63 -1.65 -15.28
N GLN A 24 9.64 -0.85 -15.06
CA GLN A 24 10.89 -0.83 -15.83
C GLN A 24 11.95 -1.82 -15.27
N GLY A 25 11.60 -2.56 -14.20
CA GLY A 25 12.51 -3.50 -13.54
C GLY A 25 13.53 -2.84 -12.59
N ALA A 26 13.44 -1.53 -12.37
CA ALA A 26 14.31 -0.84 -11.43
C ALA A 26 13.86 -1.08 -9.99
N SER A 27 14.82 -1.29 -9.09
CA SER A 27 14.56 -1.46 -7.67
C SER A 27 13.93 -0.21 -7.09
N LEU A 28 12.87 -0.40 -6.29
CA LEU A 28 12.24 0.65 -5.52
C LEU A 28 12.73 0.60 -4.08
N PRO A 29 13.12 1.72 -3.48
CA PRO A 29 13.52 1.76 -2.08
C PRO A 29 12.33 1.43 -1.18
N ASP A 30 12.63 0.97 0.03
CA ASP A 30 11.64 0.85 1.08
C ASP A 30 11.01 2.21 1.40
N SER A 31 9.73 2.18 1.76
CA SER A 31 8.97 3.31 2.27
C SER A 31 8.26 2.90 3.56
N GLU A 32 7.56 3.84 4.22
CA GLU A 32 6.82 3.50 5.45
C GLU A 32 5.72 2.48 5.18
N ASP A 33 5.05 2.57 4.03
CA ASP A 33 3.94 1.70 3.63
C ASP A 33 4.36 0.50 2.78
N ARG A 34 5.66 0.37 2.43
CA ARG A 34 6.18 -0.73 1.60
C ARG A 34 7.60 -1.09 1.98
N LYS A 35 7.84 -2.34 2.36
CA LYS A 35 9.14 -2.84 2.79
C LYS A 35 9.38 -4.25 2.27
N ALA A 36 10.66 -4.66 2.27
CA ALA A 36 11.06 -6.02 1.96
C ALA A 36 12.25 -6.48 2.84
N ILE A 37 12.30 -7.77 3.13
CA ILE A 37 13.45 -8.47 3.73
C ILE A 37 13.76 -9.68 2.85
N GLY A 38 14.85 -9.63 2.10
CA GLY A 38 15.14 -10.62 1.07
C GLY A 38 14.02 -10.66 0.03
N ASP A 39 13.47 -11.84 -0.24
CA ASP A 39 12.37 -12.02 -1.19
C ASP A 39 11.00 -11.68 -0.61
N PHE A 40 10.86 -11.66 0.72
CA PHE A 40 9.59 -11.35 1.38
C PHE A 40 9.34 -9.85 1.40
N GLY A 41 8.31 -9.41 0.68
CA GLY A 41 7.88 -8.03 0.60
C GLY A 41 6.42 -7.85 1.01
N ALA A 42 6.08 -6.69 1.59
CA ALA A 42 4.70 -6.31 1.87
C ALA A 42 4.48 -4.82 1.65
N GLN A 43 3.26 -4.48 1.23
CA GLN A 43 2.78 -3.11 1.05
C GLN A 43 1.40 -2.95 1.67
N LEU A 44 1.21 -1.85 2.40
CA LEU A 44 -0.06 -1.44 2.98
C LEU A 44 -0.77 -0.48 2.03
N VAL A 45 -1.99 -0.81 1.62
CA VAL A 45 -2.80 0.00 0.71
C VAL A 45 -4.17 0.31 1.31
N PHE A 46 -4.70 1.48 0.98
CA PHE A 46 -6.03 1.92 1.42
C PHE A 46 -6.96 2.09 0.23
N VAL A 47 -8.17 1.55 0.35
CA VAL A 47 -9.25 1.72 -0.63
C VAL A 47 -10.57 2.00 0.09
N THR A 48 -11.50 2.65 -0.58
CA THR A 48 -12.88 2.86 -0.07
C THR A 48 -13.85 1.80 -0.56
N ASP A 49 -13.56 1.16 -1.68
CA ASP A 49 -14.40 0.13 -2.32
C ASP A 49 -13.63 -1.19 -2.39
N GLU A 50 -13.91 -2.09 -1.44
CA GLU A 50 -13.32 -3.42 -1.40
C GLU A 50 -13.80 -4.32 -2.55
N GLN A 51 -15.02 -4.15 -3.02
CA GLN A 51 -15.55 -4.97 -4.12
C GLN A 51 -14.88 -4.63 -5.45
N ALA A 52 -14.69 -3.32 -5.70
CA ALA A 52 -13.93 -2.87 -6.87
C ALA A 52 -12.48 -3.37 -6.82
N LEU A 53 -11.85 -3.38 -5.62
CA LEU A 53 -10.51 -3.93 -5.45
C LEU A 53 -10.48 -5.42 -5.80
N PHE A 54 -11.35 -6.24 -5.23
CA PHE A 54 -11.41 -7.67 -5.50
C PHE A 54 -11.67 -7.98 -6.98
N LYS A 55 -12.59 -7.24 -7.62
CA LYS A 55 -12.86 -7.37 -9.05
C LYS A 55 -11.62 -7.06 -9.89
N THR A 56 -10.92 -5.96 -9.58
CA THR A 56 -9.69 -5.58 -10.27
C THR A 56 -8.60 -6.64 -10.07
N TRP A 57 -8.46 -7.16 -8.84
CA TRP A 57 -7.45 -8.17 -8.52
C TRP A 57 -7.71 -9.50 -9.21
N ALA A 58 -8.98 -9.90 -9.34
CA ALA A 58 -9.37 -11.14 -10.02
C ALA A 58 -9.23 -11.07 -11.56
N THR A 59 -9.10 -9.87 -12.12
CA THR A 59 -8.96 -9.69 -13.57
C THR A 59 -7.51 -9.93 -13.99
N PRO A 60 -7.22 -10.92 -14.86
CA PRO A 60 -5.87 -11.17 -15.33
C PRO A 60 -5.27 -9.92 -15.98
N SER A 61 -4.19 -9.41 -15.43
CA SER A 61 -3.47 -8.23 -15.94
C SER A 61 -2.01 -8.29 -15.51
N GLU A 62 -1.12 -7.84 -16.38
CA GLU A 62 0.31 -7.67 -16.02
C GLU A 62 0.53 -6.53 -15.02
N THR A 63 -0.46 -5.65 -14.88
CA THR A 63 -0.39 -4.50 -13.97
C THR A 63 -1.73 -4.29 -13.31
N VAL A 64 -1.75 -4.32 -11.99
CA VAL A 64 -2.92 -3.96 -11.19
C VAL A 64 -2.88 -2.46 -10.89
N ASN A 65 -3.86 -1.72 -11.40
CA ASN A 65 -4.05 -0.31 -11.05
C ASN A 65 -5.04 -0.23 -9.89
N LEU A 66 -4.57 0.21 -8.74
CA LEU A 66 -5.39 0.33 -7.52
C LEU A 66 -5.83 1.78 -7.34
N ASN A 67 -7.13 1.97 -7.12
CA ASN A 67 -7.68 3.27 -6.68
C ASN A 67 -7.45 3.44 -5.18
N THR A 68 -6.22 3.80 -4.81
CA THR A 68 -5.85 4.05 -3.41
C THR A 68 -6.27 5.45 -2.98
N VAL A 69 -6.57 5.59 -1.68
CA VAL A 69 -7.01 6.84 -1.08
C VAL A 69 -6.11 7.25 0.08
N GLU A 70 -6.03 8.55 0.34
CA GLU A 70 -5.31 9.15 1.48
C GLU A 70 -6.24 9.95 2.38
N SER A 71 -7.51 10.07 2.00
CA SER A 71 -8.53 10.73 2.80
C SER A 71 -9.90 10.09 2.59
N VAL A 72 -10.73 10.17 3.62
CA VAL A 72 -12.12 9.73 3.58
C VAL A 72 -13.00 10.75 4.31
N ALA A 73 -14.25 10.84 3.90
CA ALA A 73 -15.23 11.61 4.65
C ALA A 73 -15.68 10.82 5.91
N ILE A 74 -16.11 11.56 6.92
CA ILE A 74 -16.79 10.97 8.09
C ILE A 74 -17.95 10.09 7.63
N ASN A 75 -18.15 8.94 8.27
CA ASN A 75 -19.08 7.87 7.93
C ASN A 75 -18.75 7.10 6.64
N GLN A 76 -17.66 7.41 5.95
CA GLN A 76 -17.20 6.58 4.85
C GLN A 76 -16.18 5.52 5.32
N PRO A 77 -16.28 4.28 4.85
CA PRO A 77 -15.30 3.26 5.19
C PRO A 77 -13.97 3.51 4.50
N ILE A 78 -12.89 3.22 5.22
CA ILE A 78 -11.57 2.99 4.66
C ILE A 78 -11.16 1.56 4.96
N ASN A 79 -10.69 0.86 3.94
CA ASN A 79 -10.31 -0.55 4.03
C ASN A 79 -8.80 -0.64 3.81
N ALA A 80 -8.09 -1.19 4.81
CA ALA A 80 -6.64 -1.38 4.77
C ALA A 80 -6.30 -2.82 4.43
N PHE A 81 -5.67 -3.01 3.28
CA PHE A 81 -5.22 -4.30 2.76
C PHE A 81 -3.70 -4.40 2.78
N VAL A 82 -3.21 -5.63 2.87
CA VAL A 82 -1.81 -5.96 2.66
C VAL A 82 -1.66 -6.68 1.32
N ILE A 83 -0.74 -6.17 0.50
CA ILE A 83 -0.24 -6.88 -0.68
C ILE A 83 1.13 -7.44 -0.30
N PHE A 84 1.39 -8.70 -0.60
CA PHE A 84 2.65 -9.34 -0.26
C PHE A 84 3.23 -10.16 -1.42
N SER A 85 4.50 -10.52 -1.30
CA SER A 85 5.20 -11.43 -2.23
C SER A 85 6.29 -12.21 -1.49
N GLY A 86 6.75 -13.29 -2.08
CA GLY A 86 8.01 -13.95 -1.75
C GLY A 86 8.08 -14.64 -0.39
N CYS A 87 6.95 -15.09 0.20
CA CYS A 87 7.00 -15.88 1.43
C CYS A 87 7.76 -17.20 1.25
N LYS A 88 8.48 -17.63 2.28
CA LYS A 88 9.29 -18.86 2.24
C LYS A 88 8.41 -20.10 2.30
N PRO A 89 8.47 -21.01 1.31
CA PRO A 89 7.69 -22.24 1.37
C PRO A 89 8.22 -23.22 2.41
N THR A 90 7.34 -23.97 3.04
CA THR A 90 7.67 -25.16 3.82
C THR A 90 8.20 -26.30 2.91
N ALA A 91 8.66 -27.41 3.50
CA ALA A 91 9.03 -28.60 2.73
C ALA A 91 7.87 -29.17 1.88
N LYS A 92 6.63 -28.84 2.22
CA LYS A 92 5.43 -29.20 1.44
C LYS A 92 5.04 -28.15 0.39
N GLY A 93 5.86 -27.12 0.18
CA GLY A 93 5.59 -26.04 -0.76
C GLY A 93 4.54 -25.03 -0.30
N GLN A 94 4.13 -25.04 0.98
CA GLN A 94 3.09 -24.16 1.52
C GLN A 94 3.71 -22.91 2.12
N CYS A 95 3.03 -21.77 1.93
CA CYS A 95 3.33 -20.51 2.59
C CYS A 95 2.30 -20.22 3.70
N ASN A 96 2.79 -19.52 4.74
CA ASN A 96 1.95 -18.99 5.81
C ASN A 96 2.39 -17.56 6.10
N VAL A 97 1.46 -16.64 5.93
CA VAL A 97 1.65 -15.21 6.20
C VAL A 97 0.50 -14.72 7.05
N SER A 98 0.83 -14.04 8.14
CA SER A 98 -0.13 -13.40 9.03
C SER A 98 0.12 -11.91 9.13
N MET A 99 -0.88 -11.16 9.62
CA MET A 99 -0.75 -9.73 9.88
C MET A 99 -1.52 -9.35 11.14
N ARG A 100 -1.19 -8.19 11.71
CA ARG A 100 -1.99 -7.50 12.71
C ARG A 100 -1.98 -6.01 12.43
N PHE A 101 -3.04 -5.34 12.82
CA PHE A 101 -3.15 -3.90 12.68
C PHE A 101 -3.23 -3.20 14.04
N ARG A 102 -2.73 -1.99 14.06
CA ARG A 102 -2.90 -1.02 15.14
C ARG A 102 -3.28 0.31 14.52
N VAL A 103 -4.34 0.93 15.01
CA VAL A 103 -4.81 2.22 14.56
C VAL A 103 -4.54 3.25 15.64
N ILE A 104 -3.98 4.37 15.23
CA ILE A 104 -3.67 5.52 16.10
C ILE A 104 -4.51 6.69 15.63
N GLN A 105 -5.25 7.31 16.54
CA GLN A 105 -6.09 8.47 16.27
C GLN A 105 -5.26 9.78 16.30
N PRO A 106 -5.86 10.92 15.88
CA PRO A 106 -5.12 12.17 15.73
C PRO A 106 -4.44 12.70 17.01
N ASP A 107 -4.93 12.36 18.20
CA ASP A 107 -4.32 12.72 19.48
C ASP A 107 -3.19 11.78 19.93
N GLY A 108 -2.82 10.81 19.08
CA GLY A 108 -1.75 9.84 19.34
C GLY A 108 -2.16 8.62 20.16
N LYS A 109 -3.41 8.53 20.62
CA LYS A 109 -3.88 7.35 21.35
C LYS A 109 -4.19 6.19 20.40
N VAL A 110 -4.11 4.98 20.95
CA VAL A 110 -4.55 3.79 20.24
C VAL A 110 -6.07 3.78 20.13
N TYR A 111 -6.54 3.77 18.88
CA TYR A 111 -7.97 3.66 18.56
C TYR A 111 -8.43 2.21 18.59
N SER A 112 -7.69 1.33 17.96
CA SER A 112 -7.97 -0.11 17.94
C SER A 112 -6.74 -0.94 17.62
N GLU A 113 -6.77 -2.21 18.01
CA GLU A 113 -5.79 -3.23 17.64
C GLU A 113 -6.52 -4.51 17.23
N THR A 114 -5.99 -5.22 16.23
CA THR A 114 -6.52 -6.51 15.84
C THR A 114 -5.69 -7.65 16.43
N PRO A 115 -6.29 -8.83 16.66
CA PRO A 115 -5.52 -10.05 16.81
C PRO A 115 -4.73 -10.35 15.54
N ALA A 116 -3.95 -11.43 15.53
CA ALA A 116 -3.34 -11.94 14.31
C ALA A 116 -4.45 -12.36 13.32
N MET A 117 -4.32 -11.90 12.08
CA MET A 117 -5.24 -12.14 10.98
C MET A 117 -4.52 -12.91 9.88
N GLU A 118 -5.25 -13.75 9.16
CA GLU A 118 -4.68 -14.50 8.05
C GLU A 118 -4.50 -13.63 6.81
N VAL A 119 -3.30 -13.65 6.25
CA VAL A 119 -3.02 -13.10 4.92
C VAL A 119 -3.02 -14.24 3.89
N TRP A 120 -2.28 -15.31 4.21
CA TRP A 120 -2.12 -16.48 3.35
C TRP A 120 -1.80 -17.69 4.22
N GLN A 121 -2.69 -18.67 4.29
CA GLN A 121 -2.52 -19.80 5.22
C GLN A 121 -2.69 -21.13 4.50
N ASN A 122 -1.71 -22.02 4.70
CA ASN A 122 -1.70 -23.40 4.17
C ASN A 122 -1.95 -23.48 2.66
N LYS A 123 -1.59 -22.45 1.92
CA LYS A 123 -1.73 -22.40 0.46
C LYS A 123 -0.37 -22.59 -0.20
N PRO A 124 -0.32 -23.05 -1.47
CA PRO A 124 0.92 -23.08 -2.22
C PRO A 124 1.62 -21.72 -2.20
N ALA A 125 2.95 -21.72 -2.15
CA ALA A 125 3.72 -20.49 -2.26
C ALA A 125 3.38 -19.77 -3.57
N PRO A 126 3.18 -18.44 -3.55
CA PRO A 126 3.03 -17.68 -4.77
C PRO A 126 4.23 -17.87 -5.71
N ARG A 127 4.01 -17.71 -7.01
CA ARG A 127 5.11 -17.71 -7.97
C ARG A 127 6.12 -16.62 -7.58
N ALA A 128 7.38 -16.83 -7.93
CA ALA A 128 8.40 -15.83 -7.73
C ALA A 128 7.97 -14.46 -8.29
N ARG A 129 8.04 -13.43 -7.46
CA ARG A 129 7.62 -12.05 -7.76
C ARG A 129 6.12 -11.86 -8.01
N ALA A 130 5.28 -12.86 -7.81
CA ALA A 130 3.84 -12.66 -7.83
C ALA A 130 3.42 -11.83 -6.62
N LEU A 131 2.51 -10.90 -6.86
CA LEU A 131 1.86 -10.13 -5.80
C LEU A 131 0.55 -10.81 -5.42
N GLU A 132 0.33 -10.98 -4.13
CA GLU A 132 -0.89 -11.57 -3.58
C GLU A 132 -1.58 -10.58 -2.64
N LEU A 133 -2.90 -10.53 -2.74
CA LEU A 133 -3.72 -9.69 -1.88
C LEU A 133 -4.13 -10.47 -0.63
N SER A 134 -4.09 -9.81 0.54
CA SER A 134 -4.60 -10.40 1.78
C SER A 134 -6.08 -10.74 1.66
N VAL A 135 -6.46 -11.91 2.16
CA VAL A 135 -7.88 -12.35 2.19
C VAL A 135 -8.66 -11.54 3.22
N GLN A 136 -8.04 -11.31 4.38
CA GLN A 136 -8.60 -10.47 5.42
C GLN A 136 -8.05 -9.05 5.31
N TYR A 137 -8.78 -8.08 5.82
CA TYR A 137 -8.41 -6.66 5.83
C TYR A 137 -9.02 -5.94 7.02
N LEU A 138 -8.51 -4.77 7.36
CA LEU A 138 -9.07 -3.93 8.39
C LEU A 138 -10.04 -2.92 7.76
N LYS A 139 -11.27 -2.86 8.25
CA LYS A 139 -12.26 -1.85 7.88
C LYS A 139 -12.47 -0.88 9.03
N ILE A 140 -12.35 0.40 8.76
CA ILE A 140 -12.56 1.49 9.72
C ILE A 140 -13.59 2.45 9.15
N VAL A 141 -14.46 2.93 10.02
CA VAL A 141 -15.37 4.05 9.77
C VAL A 141 -15.14 5.04 10.90
N VAL A 142 -14.77 6.27 10.57
CA VAL A 142 -14.68 7.35 11.56
C VAL A 142 -16.06 7.98 11.69
N GLU A 143 -16.64 7.93 12.89
CA GLU A 143 -17.99 8.40 13.16
C GLU A 143 -18.05 9.92 13.42
N PRO A 144 -19.24 10.55 13.34
CA PRO A 144 -19.37 12.02 13.49
C PRO A 144 -18.89 12.57 14.82
N HIS A 145 -18.94 11.77 15.89
CA HIS A 145 -18.50 12.17 17.23
C HIS A 145 -17.01 11.92 17.49
N GLU A 146 -16.33 11.26 16.56
CA GLU A 146 -14.90 10.94 16.67
C GLU A 146 -14.04 12.08 16.12
N GLN A 147 -12.74 12.02 16.45
CA GLN A 147 -11.81 13.06 16.07
C GLN A 147 -11.58 13.09 14.55
N ARG A 148 -11.69 14.27 13.96
CA ARG A 148 -11.23 14.55 12.61
C ARG A 148 -9.72 14.71 12.59
N GLY A 149 -9.10 14.41 11.45
CA GLY A 149 -7.67 14.59 11.28
C GLY A 149 -6.94 13.34 10.81
N ARG A 150 -5.65 13.27 11.13
CA ARG A 150 -4.74 12.22 10.67
C ARG A 150 -4.81 11.00 11.57
N TYR A 151 -5.25 9.90 10.98
CA TYR A 151 -5.15 8.56 11.56
C TYR A 151 -3.95 7.84 10.98
N ILE A 152 -3.28 7.02 11.79
CA ILE A 152 -2.16 6.20 11.37
C ILE A 152 -2.59 4.74 11.49
N ILE A 153 -2.45 3.96 10.42
CA ILE A 153 -2.58 2.52 10.47
C ILE A 153 -1.19 1.92 10.39
N GLN A 154 -0.82 1.19 11.43
CA GLN A 154 0.37 0.36 11.48
C GLN A 154 -0.03 -1.09 11.18
N ALA A 155 0.74 -1.77 10.34
CA ALA A 155 0.58 -3.18 10.05
C ALA A 155 1.89 -3.92 10.31
N GLN A 156 1.82 -5.01 11.08
CA GLN A 156 2.91 -5.97 11.17
C GLN A 156 2.54 -7.17 10.32
N VAL A 157 3.34 -7.42 9.28
CA VAL A 157 3.16 -8.55 8.36
C VAL A 157 4.28 -9.54 8.60
N ARG A 158 3.93 -10.80 8.85
CA ARG A 158 4.88 -11.85 9.23
C ARG A 158 4.84 -13.01 8.26
N ASP A 159 5.98 -13.42 7.77
CA ASP A 159 6.19 -14.75 7.19
C ASP A 159 6.33 -15.76 8.36
N ASP A 160 5.28 -16.54 8.61
CA ASP A 160 5.22 -17.45 9.75
C ASP A 160 6.18 -18.64 9.59
N ASN A 161 6.63 -18.93 8.37
CA ASN A 161 7.59 -20.01 8.11
C ASN A 161 9.03 -19.62 8.45
N THR A 162 9.40 -18.34 8.34
CA THR A 162 10.74 -17.83 8.64
C THR A 162 10.81 -17.02 9.93
N GLY A 163 9.67 -16.46 10.33
CA GLY A 163 9.59 -15.49 11.42
C GLY A 163 9.97 -14.08 11.02
N ALA A 164 10.25 -13.79 9.73
CA ALA A 164 10.52 -12.44 9.25
C ALA A 164 9.29 -11.54 9.45
N VAL A 165 9.50 -10.32 9.93
CA VAL A 165 8.44 -9.35 10.23
C VAL A 165 8.73 -8.04 9.51
N LEU A 166 7.75 -7.55 8.77
CA LEU A 166 7.75 -6.23 8.15
C LEU A 166 6.79 -5.31 8.92
N SER A 167 7.30 -4.21 9.44
CA SER A 167 6.50 -3.17 10.10
C SER A 167 6.22 -2.06 9.12
N LEU A 168 4.97 -1.92 8.71
CA LEU A 168 4.46 -0.95 7.76
C LEU A 168 3.63 0.11 8.47
N GLN A 169 3.57 1.30 7.90
CA GLN A 169 2.74 2.39 8.38
C GLN A 169 2.20 3.20 7.21
N LYS A 170 0.94 3.58 7.29
CA LYS A 170 0.32 4.49 6.32
C LYS A 170 -0.70 5.37 7.03
N THR A 171 -0.85 6.59 6.53
CA THR A 171 -1.72 7.62 7.13
C THR A 171 -2.90 7.90 6.23
N PHE A 172 -4.06 8.17 6.82
CA PHE A 172 -5.20 8.77 6.12
C PHE A 172 -5.76 9.95 6.92
N SER A 173 -6.46 10.85 6.22
CA SER A 173 -7.17 11.97 6.84
C SER A 173 -8.67 11.70 6.86
N ALA A 174 -9.29 11.79 8.04
CA ALA A 174 -10.73 11.80 8.18
C ALA A 174 -11.22 13.25 8.19
N THR A 175 -12.05 13.60 7.20
CA THR A 175 -12.55 14.98 6.99
C THR A 175 -14.07 15.00 6.97
N ASP A 176 -14.66 16.18 7.15
CA ASP A 176 -16.08 16.33 6.87
C ASP A 176 -16.36 16.02 5.39
N ALA A 177 -17.55 15.52 5.09
CA ALA A 177 -17.95 15.34 3.71
C ALA A 177 -17.80 16.69 2.98
N GLN A 178 -17.00 16.73 1.92
CA GLN A 178 -16.97 17.91 1.07
C GLN A 178 -18.39 18.08 0.53
N SER A 179 -19.05 19.19 0.93
CA SER A 179 -20.26 19.59 0.23
C SER A 179 -19.89 19.67 -1.25
N PRO A 180 -20.67 19.05 -2.15
CA PRO A 180 -20.38 19.16 -3.58
C PRO A 180 -20.21 20.66 -3.86
N GLU A 181 -19.01 21.03 -4.35
CA GLU A 181 -18.76 22.40 -4.78
C GLU A 181 -19.97 22.78 -5.65
N ARG A 182 -20.76 23.75 -5.17
CA ARG A 182 -21.78 24.34 -6.00
C ARG A 182 -21.01 24.91 -7.17
N HIS A 183 -21.08 24.20 -8.27
CA HIS A 183 -20.60 24.68 -9.56
C HIS A 183 -21.32 26.01 -9.76
N ASN A 184 -20.66 27.10 -9.37
CA ASN A 184 -21.14 28.43 -9.63
C ASN A 184 -21.03 28.56 -11.15
N PRO A 185 -22.14 28.57 -11.92
CA PRO A 185 -22.06 28.73 -13.34
C PRO A 185 -21.42 30.09 -13.56
N ALA A 186 -20.12 30.05 -13.86
CA ALA A 186 -19.35 31.23 -14.20
C ALA A 186 -20.13 31.97 -15.26
N VAL A 187 -20.51 33.19 -14.92
CA VAL A 187 -21.06 34.21 -15.78
C VAL A 187 -20.41 34.12 -17.16
N GLN A 188 -21.12 33.54 -18.14
CA GLN A 188 -20.79 33.67 -19.53
C GLN A 188 -21.05 35.12 -19.92
N GLY A 189 -19.99 35.94 -19.77
CA GLY A 189 -19.95 37.28 -20.33
C GLY A 189 -20.10 37.19 -21.85
N THR A 190 -21.27 37.53 -22.33
CA THR A 190 -21.56 37.73 -23.77
C THR A 190 -20.69 38.87 -24.27
N LEU A 191 -19.60 38.56 -24.97
CA LEU A 191 -18.93 39.52 -25.83
C LEU A 191 -19.85 39.82 -27.01
N ARG A 192 -20.60 40.92 -26.92
CA ARG A 192 -21.31 41.50 -28.07
C ARG A 192 -20.27 42.03 -29.03
N ASP A 193 -20.24 41.45 -30.20
CA ASP A 193 -19.66 41.96 -31.43
C ASP A 193 -20.00 43.42 -31.65
N LYS A 194 -18.97 44.24 -31.72
CA LYS A 194 -19.04 45.61 -32.23
C LYS A 194 -18.21 45.65 -33.50
N ALA A 195 -18.79 45.15 -34.56
CA ALA A 195 -18.22 45.32 -35.89
C ALA A 195 -19.32 45.71 -36.87
N ALA A 196 -19.08 46.78 -37.55
CA ALA A 196 -19.68 47.30 -38.76
C ALA A 196 -20.54 48.58 -38.61
N GLN A 197 -19.86 49.70 -38.76
CA GLN A 197 -20.32 50.82 -39.52
C GLN A 197 -19.11 51.61 -40.04
N ARG A 198 -18.89 51.52 -41.32
CA ARG A 198 -18.22 52.54 -42.15
C ARG A 198 -19.05 52.84 -43.35
N PRO A 199 -19.10 54.12 -43.71
CA PRO A 199 -19.72 54.56 -44.94
C PRO A 199 -18.94 54.22 -46.19
#